data_78de983a01482f0c86f5f3e9d3c2433d
#
_entry.id   78de983a01482f0c86f5f3e9d3c2433d
#
_cell.length_a   1.000
_cell.length_b   1.000
_cell.length_c   1.000
_cell.angle_alpha   90.00
_cell.angle_beta   90.00
_cell.angle_gamma   90.00
#
_symmetry.space_group_name_H-M   'P 1'
#
loop_
_entity.id
_entity.type
_entity.pdbx_description
1 polymer ?
#
loop_
_entity_poly.entity_id
_entity_poly.type
_entity_poly.pdbx_seq_one_letter_code
_entity_poly.pdbx_strand_id
1 'polypeptide(L)'
;MLLLAVAVVACRSERGDVPLPEYEDLKISESGNRFSVDILYKRIKNREKSDALSAIESTNYAVTFDEYAVEPADVLGSAQLLIDEYAAAAHEYAEYGGEYYYTLVQDVSFSRDNSVVCYESFVEILSGGAHGALSLMYDCYDMESGQMYDLSYLFDSEWAQALRMLIYNRLNLLDGVSLVIGSPDEVPVTHSIMITDEGLLFAYQPSEVAHTTAGVLTVELTDADIAATGAPLVWVME
;
A
#
# COMPACT_ATOMS: atom_id res chain seq x y z
N MET A 1 -6.67 56.01 2.29
CA MET A 1 -6.27 54.69 1.79
C MET A 1 -6.35 53.73 2.97
N LEU A 2 -7.48 53.01 3.08
CA LEU A 2 -7.80 52.14 4.21
C LEU A 2 -7.30 50.74 3.86
N LEU A 3 -6.31 50.20 4.60
CA LEU A 3 -5.88 48.82 4.51
C LEU A 3 -6.87 47.96 5.30
N LEU A 4 -7.65 47.19 4.57
CA LEU A 4 -8.44 46.08 5.18
C LEU A 4 -7.49 44.91 5.40
N ALA A 5 -7.14 44.63 6.67
CA ALA A 5 -6.51 43.39 7.05
C ALA A 5 -7.62 42.32 7.12
N VAL A 6 -7.63 41.40 6.16
CA VAL A 6 -8.46 40.20 6.24
C VAL A 6 -7.73 39.24 7.17
N ALA A 7 -8.20 39.11 8.41
CA ALA A 7 -7.79 38.05 9.29
C ALA A 7 -8.45 36.74 8.80
N VAL A 8 -7.68 35.87 8.20
CA VAL A 8 -8.06 34.48 7.97
C VAL A 8 -8.05 33.82 9.34
N VAL A 9 -9.23 33.69 9.95
CA VAL A 9 -9.42 32.84 11.10
C VAL A 9 -9.37 31.40 10.56
N ALA A 10 -8.23 30.76 10.69
CA ALA A 10 -8.15 29.32 10.54
C ALA A 10 -9.03 28.72 11.65
N CYS A 11 -10.20 28.22 11.28
CA CYS A 11 -10.96 27.32 12.15
C CYS A 11 -10.11 26.06 12.33
N ARG A 12 -9.35 26.02 13.42
CA ARG A 12 -8.79 24.80 13.95
C ARG A 12 -10.01 23.99 14.43
N SER A 13 -10.44 23.01 13.62
CA SER A 13 -11.40 22.03 14.11
C SER A 13 -10.69 21.33 15.27
N GLU A 14 -11.32 21.39 16.47
CA GLU A 14 -10.90 20.49 17.54
C GLU A 14 -11.00 19.09 16.94
N ARG A 15 -9.86 18.40 16.78
CA ARG A 15 -9.82 17.02 16.33
C ARG A 15 -10.75 16.25 17.28
N GLY A 16 -11.86 15.74 16.76
CA GLY A 16 -12.66 14.78 17.50
C GLY A 16 -11.72 13.66 17.92
N ASP A 17 -11.84 13.20 19.16
CA ASP A 17 -11.05 12.08 19.69
C ASP A 17 -11.43 10.80 18.92
N VAL A 18 -10.89 10.63 17.69
CA VAL A 18 -11.05 9.39 16.96
C VAL A 18 -10.24 8.34 17.72
N PRO A 19 -10.89 7.28 18.21
CA PRO A 19 -10.18 6.26 18.96
C PRO A 19 -9.13 5.57 18.06
N LEU A 20 -7.96 5.27 18.63
CA LEU A 20 -6.97 4.46 17.91
C LEU A 20 -7.54 3.06 17.62
N PRO A 21 -7.24 2.48 16.46
CA PRO A 21 -7.66 1.12 16.13
C PRO A 21 -6.97 0.09 17.05
N GLU A 22 -7.76 -0.86 17.51
CA GLU A 22 -7.29 -2.05 18.19
C GLU A 22 -7.25 -3.19 17.18
N TYR A 23 -6.09 -3.79 16.95
CA TYR A 23 -5.93 -4.84 15.95
C TYR A 23 -6.01 -6.24 16.52
N GLU A 24 -6.45 -7.17 15.68
CA GLU A 24 -6.22 -8.60 15.85
C GLU A 24 -5.64 -9.20 14.57
N ASP A 25 -4.77 -10.18 14.76
CA ASP A 25 -4.19 -10.96 13.69
C ASP A 25 -5.12 -12.14 13.35
N LEU A 26 -5.69 -12.10 12.15
CA LEU A 26 -6.38 -13.26 11.59
C LEU A 26 -5.38 -14.08 10.78
N LYS A 27 -5.05 -15.26 11.32
CA LYS A 27 -4.15 -16.22 10.67
C LYS A 27 -4.97 -17.34 10.07
N ILE A 28 -4.91 -17.45 8.74
CA ILE A 28 -5.60 -18.47 7.96
C ILE A 28 -4.53 -19.19 7.17
N SER A 29 -4.47 -20.51 7.31
CA SER A 29 -3.49 -21.33 6.61
C SER A 29 -4.14 -22.64 6.21
N GLU A 30 -4.03 -23.00 4.95
CA GLU A 30 -4.43 -24.28 4.42
C GLU A 30 -3.42 -24.77 3.39
N SER A 31 -3.15 -26.08 3.41
CA SER A 31 -2.23 -26.69 2.46
C SER A 31 -2.68 -28.09 2.08
N GLY A 32 -2.39 -28.47 0.86
CA GLY A 32 -2.69 -29.78 0.33
C GLY A 32 -1.61 -30.30 -0.62
N ASN A 33 -2.01 -31.16 -1.54
CA ASN A 33 -1.08 -31.65 -2.54
C ASN A 33 -0.78 -30.53 -3.55
N ARG A 34 0.44 -29.97 -3.50
CA ARG A 34 0.95 -28.92 -4.38
C ARG A 34 0.27 -27.57 -4.26
N PHE A 35 -0.42 -27.29 -3.18
CA PHE A 35 -0.87 -25.95 -2.89
C PHE A 35 -0.67 -25.58 -1.43
N SER A 36 -0.49 -24.28 -1.18
CA SER A 36 -0.61 -23.67 0.15
C SER A 36 -1.15 -22.25 0.03
N VAL A 37 -1.96 -21.87 1.00
CA VAL A 37 -2.45 -20.50 1.17
C VAL A 37 -2.20 -20.09 2.61
N ASP A 38 -1.43 -19.03 2.82
CA ASP A 38 -1.09 -18.50 4.13
C ASP A 38 -1.43 -17.01 4.17
N ILE A 39 -2.36 -16.64 5.04
CA ILE A 39 -2.85 -15.27 5.18
C ILE A 39 -2.68 -14.80 6.62
N LEU A 40 -2.00 -13.66 6.78
CA LEU A 40 -1.98 -12.87 8.01
C LEU A 40 -2.64 -11.52 7.71
N TYR A 41 -3.90 -11.38 8.09
CA TYR A 41 -4.69 -10.16 7.91
C TYR A 41 -4.82 -9.39 9.22
N LYS A 42 -4.66 -8.07 9.18
CA LYS A 42 -4.81 -7.16 10.32
C LYS A 42 -6.21 -6.58 10.36
N ARG A 43 -7.07 -7.12 11.23
CA ARG A 43 -8.45 -6.67 11.38
C ARG A 43 -8.60 -5.64 12.51
N ILE A 44 -9.35 -4.56 12.26
CA ILE A 44 -9.72 -3.60 13.31
C ILE A 44 -10.86 -4.19 14.16
N LYS A 45 -10.58 -4.47 15.43
CA LYS A 45 -11.55 -5.04 16.39
C LYS A 45 -12.62 -4.06 16.85
N ASN A 46 -12.22 -2.80 17.02
CA ASN A 46 -13.07 -1.75 17.59
C ASN A 46 -13.64 -0.80 16.51
N ARG A 47 -13.83 -1.31 15.28
CA ARG A 47 -14.31 -0.53 14.13
C ARG A 47 -15.65 0.19 14.38
N GLU A 48 -16.51 -0.38 15.22
CA GLU A 48 -17.82 0.18 15.57
C GLU A 48 -17.74 1.44 16.45
N LYS A 49 -16.56 1.79 16.98
CA LYS A 49 -16.37 2.98 17.81
C LYS A 49 -16.29 4.28 17.00
N SER A 50 -16.08 4.20 15.67
CA SER A 50 -15.94 5.35 14.80
C SER A 50 -16.30 4.99 13.35
N ASP A 51 -16.98 5.90 12.66
CA ASP A 51 -17.27 5.77 11.22
C ASP A 51 -15.97 5.71 10.40
N ALA A 52 -14.94 6.46 10.80
CA ALA A 52 -13.63 6.42 10.16
C ALA A 52 -12.98 5.03 10.29
N LEU A 53 -12.95 4.42 11.49
CA LEU A 53 -12.42 3.07 11.67
C LEU A 53 -13.21 2.03 10.87
N SER A 54 -14.54 2.19 10.77
CA SER A 54 -15.38 1.32 9.96
C SER A 54 -15.08 1.46 8.47
N ALA A 55 -14.84 2.69 8.00
CA ALA A 55 -14.47 2.96 6.61
C ALA A 55 -13.08 2.40 6.26
N ILE A 56 -12.08 2.60 7.14
CA ILE A 56 -10.73 2.03 6.98
C ILE A 56 -10.81 0.51 6.86
N GLU A 57 -11.50 -0.17 7.81
CA GLU A 57 -11.62 -1.63 7.79
C GLU A 57 -12.29 -2.13 6.52
N SER A 58 -13.40 -1.49 6.08
CA SER A 58 -14.11 -1.87 4.86
C SER A 58 -13.25 -1.71 3.61
N THR A 59 -12.53 -0.58 3.50
CA THR A 59 -11.70 -0.31 2.33
C THR A 59 -10.48 -1.22 2.31
N ASN A 60 -9.78 -1.38 3.47
CA ASN A 60 -8.65 -2.29 3.57
C ASN A 60 -9.04 -3.74 3.23
N TYR A 61 -10.20 -4.20 3.72
CA TYR A 61 -10.73 -5.51 3.35
C TYR A 61 -10.96 -5.64 1.84
N ALA A 62 -11.62 -4.66 1.22
CA ALA A 62 -11.92 -4.69 -0.21
C ALA A 62 -10.65 -4.67 -1.07
N VAL A 63 -9.66 -3.83 -0.72
CA VAL A 63 -8.37 -3.77 -1.42
C VAL A 63 -7.57 -5.06 -1.24
N THR A 64 -7.54 -5.61 -0.01
CA THR A 64 -6.75 -6.81 0.30
C THR A 64 -7.26 -8.06 -0.41
N PHE A 65 -8.59 -8.24 -0.49
CA PHE A 65 -9.19 -9.43 -1.08
C PHE A 65 -9.65 -9.25 -2.53
N ASP A 66 -9.78 -8.01 -3.01
CA ASP A 66 -10.12 -7.65 -4.39
C ASP A 66 -11.24 -8.53 -4.98
N GLU A 67 -10.95 -9.32 -6.00
CA GLU A 67 -11.92 -10.21 -6.67
C GLU A 67 -12.48 -11.32 -5.74
N TYR A 68 -11.79 -11.64 -4.65
CA TYR A 68 -12.26 -12.59 -3.63
C TYR A 68 -13.08 -11.92 -2.52
N ALA A 69 -13.23 -10.59 -2.53
CA ALA A 69 -14.00 -9.89 -1.52
C ALA A 69 -15.49 -10.25 -1.62
N VAL A 70 -16.09 -10.70 -0.51
CA VAL A 70 -17.52 -11.03 -0.42
C VAL A 70 -18.28 -9.96 0.38
N GLU A 71 -19.55 -9.76 0.03
CA GLU A 71 -20.43 -8.81 0.71
C GLU A 71 -21.53 -9.54 1.49
N PRO A 72 -21.77 -9.21 2.76
CA PRO A 72 -21.00 -8.27 3.61
C PRO A 72 -19.60 -8.79 3.91
N ALA A 73 -18.66 -7.90 4.27
CA ALA A 73 -17.25 -8.23 4.49
C ALA A 73 -17.05 -9.44 5.40
N ASP A 74 -16.51 -10.50 4.84
CA ASP A 74 -16.23 -11.79 5.50
C ASP A 74 -14.84 -12.29 5.12
N VAL A 75 -13.85 -11.98 5.96
CA VAL A 75 -12.45 -12.38 5.75
C VAL A 75 -12.29 -13.89 5.60
N LEU A 76 -13.04 -14.69 6.39
CA LEU A 76 -12.94 -16.15 6.31
C LEU A 76 -13.56 -16.68 5.01
N GLY A 77 -14.70 -16.11 4.59
CA GLY A 77 -15.34 -16.45 3.33
C GLY A 77 -14.46 -16.11 2.14
N SER A 78 -13.83 -14.93 2.12
CA SER A 78 -12.91 -14.51 1.07
C SER A 78 -11.65 -15.38 1.02
N ALA A 79 -11.06 -15.69 2.16
CA ALA A 79 -9.92 -16.58 2.24
C ALA A 79 -10.28 -18.01 1.75
N GLN A 80 -11.49 -18.49 2.03
CA GLN A 80 -11.93 -19.80 1.55
C GLN A 80 -12.05 -19.84 0.02
N LEU A 81 -12.58 -18.77 -0.61
CA LEU A 81 -12.63 -18.68 -2.08
C LEU A 81 -11.22 -18.75 -2.70
N LEU A 82 -10.27 -18.04 -2.12
CA LEU A 82 -8.87 -18.07 -2.55
C LEU A 82 -8.26 -19.47 -2.39
N ILE A 83 -8.48 -20.12 -1.23
CA ILE A 83 -8.03 -21.49 -0.96
C ILE A 83 -8.61 -22.48 -1.98
N ASP A 84 -9.92 -22.39 -2.25
CA ASP A 84 -10.61 -23.27 -3.20
C ASP A 84 -10.04 -23.12 -4.63
N GLU A 85 -9.71 -21.90 -5.04
CA GLU A 85 -9.10 -21.64 -6.35
C GLU A 85 -7.70 -22.25 -6.47
N TYR A 86 -6.83 -22.04 -5.46
CA TYR A 86 -5.48 -22.61 -5.46
C TYR A 86 -5.49 -24.13 -5.40
N ALA A 87 -6.39 -24.71 -4.62
CA ALA A 87 -6.60 -26.16 -4.54
C ALA A 87 -7.09 -26.72 -5.90
N ALA A 88 -8.05 -26.03 -6.55
CA ALA A 88 -8.57 -26.43 -7.86
C ALA A 88 -7.49 -26.35 -8.95
N ALA A 89 -6.71 -25.27 -8.99
CA ALA A 89 -5.61 -25.11 -9.95
C ALA A 89 -4.53 -26.19 -9.78
N ALA A 90 -4.13 -26.49 -8.53
CA ALA A 90 -3.18 -27.56 -8.23
C ALA A 90 -3.68 -28.95 -8.66
N HIS A 91 -5.00 -29.19 -8.56
CA HIS A 91 -5.62 -30.44 -9.03
C HIS A 91 -5.71 -30.51 -10.56
N GLU A 92 -6.19 -29.44 -11.20
CA GLU A 92 -6.40 -29.39 -12.65
C GLU A 92 -5.08 -29.56 -13.43
N TYR A 93 -4.01 -28.91 -12.94
CA TYR A 93 -2.70 -28.92 -13.59
C TYR A 93 -1.70 -29.89 -12.95
N ALA A 94 -2.17 -30.90 -12.22
CA ALA A 94 -1.33 -31.85 -11.49
C ALA A 94 -0.33 -32.60 -12.38
N GLU A 95 -0.66 -32.86 -13.66
CA GLU A 95 0.18 -33.54 -14.62
C GLU A 95 1.42 -32.73 -15.04
N TYR A 96 1.37 -31.41 -14.96
CA TYR A 96 2.48 -30.49 -15.30
C TYR A 96 3.45 -30.30 -14.15
N GLY A 97 3.13 -30.77 -12.94
CA GLY A 97 4.06 -30.82 -11.82
C GLY A 97 4.32 -29.49 -11.10
N GLY A 98 3.53 -28.46 -11.37
CA GLY A 98 3.67 -27.14 -10.74
C GLY A 98 3.24 -27.11 -9.27
N GLU A 99 3.84 -26.20 -8.51
CA GLU A 99 3.42 -25.84 -7.17
C GLU A 99 2.57 -24.56 -7.25
N TYR A 100 1.61 -24.42 -6.34
CA TYR A 100 0.70 -23.30 -6.25
C TYR A 100 0.72 -22.77 -4.84
N TYR A 101 1.12 -21.53 -4.63
CA TYR A 101 1.03 -20.93 -3.31
C TYR A 101 0.63 -19.45 -3.38
N TYR A 102 -0.01 -19.02 -2.32
CA TYR A 102 -0.35 -17.65 -2.03
C TYR A 102 0.02 -17.35 -0.59
N THR A 103 0.81 -16.30 -0.40
CA THR A 103 1.14 -15.79 0.93
C THR A 103 0.78 -14.32 0.99
N LEU A 104 -0.01 -13.93 1.97
CA LEU A 104 -0.28 -12.54 2.34
C LEU A 104 0.20 -12.31 3.76
N VAL A 105 1.07 -11.34 3.95
CA VAL A 105 1.44 -10.84 5.28
C VAL A 105 1.15 -9.35 5.33
N GLN A 106 0.22 -8.96 6.20
CA GLN A 106 -0.13 -7.57 6.40
C GLN A 106 0.45 -7.07 7.72
N ASP A 107 1.05 -5.89 7.72
CA ASP A 107 1.47 -5.17 8.91
C ASP A 107 0.89 -3.76 8.92
N VAL A 108 0.97 -3.06 10.06
CA VAL A 108 0.35 -1.75 10.26
C VAL A 108 1.32 -0.83 10.96
N SER A 109 1.41 0.39 10.45
CA SER A 109 2.18 1.47 11.07
C SER A 109 1.34 2.74 11.16
N PHE A 110 1.76 3.65 12.04
CA PHE A 110 1.17 4.97 12.21
C PHE A 110 2.23 6.02 11.97
N SER A 111 1.81 7.13 11.38
CA SER A 111 2.66 8.30 11.15
C SER A 111 1.90 9.60 11.41
N ARG A 112 2.61 10.74 11.36
CA ARG A 112 2.02 12.06 11.50
C ARG A 112 1.21 12.22 12.81
N ASP A 113 1.83 11.91 13.95
CA ASP A 113 1.18 11.95 15.26
C ASP A 113 -0.10 11.09 15.31
N ASN A 114 -0.07 9.91 14.68
CA ASN A 114 -1.19 8.98 14.53
C ASN A 114 -2.38 9.54 13.73
N SER A 115 -2.18 10.57 12.90
CA SER A 115 -3.23 11.04 12.00
C SER A 115 -3.34 10.21 10.72
N VAL A 116 -2.31 9.41 10.43
CA VAL A 116 -2.25 8.49 9.29
C VAL A 116 -2.00 7.07 9.80
N VAL A 117 -2.76 6.11 9.30
CA VAL A 117 -2.48 4.67 9.42
C VAL A 117 -2.16 4.11 8.06
N CYS A 118 -1.06 3.36 7.96
CA CYS A 118 -0.66 2.68 6.73
C CYS A 118 -0.64 1.17 6.94
N TYR A 119 -1.27 0.44 6.03
CA TYR A 119 -1.14 -1.00 5.90
C TYR A 119 -0.04 -1.31 4.90
N GLU A 120 0.88 -2.18 5.30
CA GLU A 120 1.88 -2.78 4.45
C GLU A 120 1.44 -4.20 4.14
N SER A 121 1.17 -4.49 2.87
CA SER A 121 0.75 -5.82 2.40
C SER A 121 1.84 -6.42 1.53
N PHE A 122 2.48 -7.46 2.03
CA PHE A 122 3.42 -8.28 1.29
C PHE A 122 2.69 -9.48 0.72
N VAL A 123 2.72 -9.66 -0.59
CA VAL A 123 2.05 -10.76 -1.29
C VAL A 123 3.08 -11.53 -2.12
N GLU A 124 3.12 -12.85 -1.94
CA GLU A 124 3.91 -13.76 -2.77
C GLU A 124 2.99 -14.81 -3.39
N ILE A 125 3.08 -14.97 -4.70
CA ILE A 125 2.21 -15.85 -5.49
C ILE A 125 3.07 -16.75 -6.38
N LEU A 126 2.77 -18.06 -6.39
CA LEU A 126 3.24 -18.98 -7.41
C LEU A 126 2.04 -19.72 -8.01
N SER A 127 1.89 -19.64 -9.32
CA SER A 127 0.79 -20.26 -10.06
C SER A 127 1.31 -21.31 -11.04
N GLY A 128 2.02 -22.33 -10.52
CA GLY A 128 2.52 -23.48 -11.31
C GLY A 128 3.72 -23.17 -12.21
N GLY A 129 4.19 -21.93 -12.26
CA GLY A 129 5.35 -21.51 -13.06
C GLY A 129 6.70 -21.81 -12.42
N ALA A 130 7.78 -21.44 -13.10
CA ALA A 130 9.15 -21.59 -12.57
C ALA A 130 9.53 -20.51 -11.56
N HIS A 131 8.82 -19.38 -11.53
CA HIS A 131 9.10 -18.23 -10.69
C HIS A 131 7.79 -17.68 -10.10
N GLY A 132 7.83 -17.34 -8.83
CA GLY A 132 6.75 -16.63 -8.16
C GLY A 132 6.74 -15.14 -8.51
N ALA A 133 5.60 -14.51 -8.29
CA ALA A 133 5.45 -13.05 -8.27
C ALA A 133 5.49 -12.58 -6.82
N LEU A 134 6.15 -11.44 -6.61
CA LEU A 134 6.26 -10.79 -5.32
C LEU A 134 5.75 -9.36 -5.45
N SER A 135 4.93 -8.91 -4.52
CA SER A 135 4.51 -7.51 -4.45
C SER A 135 4.52 -6.98 -3.01
N LEU A 136 4.79 -5.70 -2.90
CA LEU A 136 4.69 -4.93 -1.66
C LEU A 136 3.78 -3.73 -1.91
N MET A 137 2.68 -3.64 -1.19
CA MET A 137 1.70 -2.56 -1.34
C MET A 137 1.57 -1.78 -0.04
N TYR A 138 1.38 -0.47 -0.18
CA TYR A 138 1.12 0.44 0.91
C TYR A 138 -0.22 1.14 0.69
N ASP A 139 -1.13 0.96 1.64
CA ASP A 139 -2.44 1.60 1.66
C ASP A 139 -2.54 2.47 2.91
N CYS A 140 -2.47 3.79 2.73
CA CYS A 140 -2.49 4.74 3.83
C CYS A 140 -3.85 5.43 3.92
N TYR A 141 -4.33 5.62 5.15
CA TYR A 141 -5.65 6.17 5.43
C TYR A 141 -5.54 7.36 6.40
N ASP A 142 -6.36 8.36 6.16
CA ASP A 142 -6.60 9.45 7.10
C ASP A 142 -7.44 8.95 8.28
N MET A 143 -6.94 9.11 9.49
CA MET A 143 -7.57 8.60 10.70
C MET A 143 -8.83 9.37 11.11
N GLU A 144 -9.00 10.61 10.65
CA GLU A 144 -10.18 11.42 10.97
C GLU A 144 -11.37 11.08 10.07
N SER A 145 -11.13 10.98 8.77
CA SER A 145 -12.16 10.71 7.76
C SER A 145 -12.35 9.23 7.43
N GLY A 146 -11.32 8.41 7.63
CA GLY A 146 -11.24 7.02 7.18
C GLY A 146 -11.00 6.87 5.67
N GLN A 147 -10.68 7.96 4.96
CA GLN A 147 -10.43 7.91 3.53
C GLN A 147 -9.02 7.44 3.22
N MET A 148 -8.88 6.63 2.18
CA MET A 148 -7.59 6.23 1.65
C MET A 148 -6.95 7.39 0.89
N TYR A 149 -5.65 7.60 1.09
CA TYR A 149 -4.87 8.54 0.31
C TYR A 149 -4.57 7.97 -1.07
N ASP A 150 -5.03 8.64 -2.12
CA ASP A 150 -4.56 8.39 -3.48
C ASP A 150 -3.43 9.39 -3.81
N LEU A 151 -2.19 8.92 -3.72
CA LEU A 151 -1.01 9.74 -3.98
C LEU A 151 -0.50 9.64 -5.43
N SER A 152 -1.18 8.88 -6.29
CA SER A 152 -0.82 8.73 -7.71
C SER A 152 -0.87 10.05 -8.47
N TYR A 153 -1.68 11.01 -8.01
CA TYR A 153 -1.76 12.36 -8.58
C TYR A 153 -0.40 13.09 -8.63
N LEU A 154 0.55 12.71 -7.78
CA LEU A 154 1.90 13.27 -7.79
C LEU A 154 2.63 13.04 -9.12
N PHE A 155 2.21 12.05 -9.89
CA PHE A 155 2.80 11.70 -11.18
C PHE A 155 2.08 12.32 -12.39
N ASP A 156 0.96 13.05 -12.19
CA ASP A 156 0.07 13.54 -13.26
C ASP A 156 0.04 15.07 -13.41
N SER A 157 0.99 15.79 -12.81
CA SER A 157 0.96 17.25 -12.71
C SER A 157 2.24 17.91 -13.19
N GLU A 158 2.31 19.23 -13.13
CA GLU A 158 3.50 20.01 -13.54
C GLU A 158 4.76 19.69 -12.71
N TRP A 159 4.62 19.17 -11.48
CA TRP A 159 5.73 18.72 -10.63
C TRP A 159 6.15 17.26 -10.89
N ALA A 160 5.40 16.50 -11.67
CA ALA A 160 5.64 15.07 -11.92
C ALA A 160 7.04 14.78 -12.46
N GLN A 161 7.55 15.62 -13.37
CA GLN A 161 8.88 15.43 -13.93
C GLN A 161 9.99 15.66 -12.89
N ALA A 162 9.83 16.66 -12.02
CA ALA A 162 10.77 16.91 -10.94
C ALA A 162 10.76 15.76 -9.91
N LEU A 163 9.57 15.22 -9.59
CA LEU A 163 9.42 14.05 -8.74
C LEU A 163 10.12 12.83 -9.33
N ARG A 164 9.86 12.51 -10.60
CA ARG A 164 10.51 11.38 -11.30
C ARG A 164 12.03 11.53 -11.31
N MET A 165 12.54 12.75 -11.50
CA MET A 165 13.97 13.03 -11.43
C MET A 165 14.54 12.70 -10.05
N LEU A 166 13.86 13.08 -8.97
CA LEU A 166 14.30 12.76 -7.60
C LEU A 166 14.31 11.24 -7.36
N ILE A 167 13.23 10.58 -7.73
CA ILE A 167 13.11 9.12 -7.59
C ILE A 167 14.22 8.41 -8.41
N TYR A 168 14.40 8.78 -9.67
CA TYR A 168 15.44 8.22 -10.54
C TYR A 168 16.84 8.39 -9.94
N ASN A 169 17.14 9.57 -9.41
CA ASN A 169 18.42 9.84 -8.77
C ASN A 169 18.62 8.99 -7.51
N ARG A 170 17.58 8.75 -6.70
CA ARG A 170 17.64 7.88 -5.52
C ARG A 170 17.84 6.41 -5.91
N LEU A 171 17.10 5.93 -6.93
CA LEU A 171 17.26 4.57 -7.45
C LEU A 171 18.70 4.31 -7.94
N ASN A 172 19.33 5.28 -8.59
CA ASN A 172 20.72 5.15 -9.05
C ASN A 172 21.77 5.13 -7.92
N LEU A 173 21.38 5.49 -6.69
CA LEU A 173 22.27 5.41 -5.52
C LEU A 173 22.17 4.07 -4.78
N LEU A 174 21.25 3.19 -5.19
CA LEU A 174 21.11 1.87 -4.57
C LEU A 174 22.28 0.96 -4.99
N ASP A 175 23.02 0.48 -4.00
CA ASP A 175 24.18 -0.38 -4.22
C ASP A 175 23.77 -1.73 -4.80
N GLY A 176 24.45 -2.15 -5.86
CA GLY A 176 24.26 -3.47 -6.49
C GLY A 176 22.99 -3.59 -7.34
N VAL A 177 22.23 -2.52 -7.52
CA VAL A 177 21.03 -2.49 -8.37
C VAL A 177 21.39 -2.04 -9.77
N SER A 178 20.94 -2.80 -10.78
CA SER A 178 20.99 -2.42 -12.18
C SER A 178 19.61 -2.04 -12.67
N LEU A 179 19.41 -0.76 -12.96
CA LEU A 179 18.12 -0.26 -13.45
C LEU A 179 17.87 -0.73 -14.89
N VAL A 180 16.59 -1.00 -15.22
CA VAL A 180 16.12 -1.26 -16.60
C VAL A 180 15.58 0.00 -17.25
N ILE A 181 15.34 1.07 -16.48
CA ILE A 181 14.96 2.41 -16.94
C ILE A 181 16.22 3.23 -17.23
N GLY A 182 16.22 3.97 -18.34
CA GLY A 182 17.38 4.76 -18.79
C GLY A 182 17.27 6.27 -18.47
N SER A 183 16.11 6.74 -18.08
CA SER A 183 15.85 8.17 -17.84
C SER A 183 14.77 8.40 -16.77
N PRO A 184 14.70 9.59 -16.17
CA PRO A 184 13.63 9.95 -15.24
C PRO A 184 12.22 9.81 -15.83
N ASP A 185 12.06 10.07 -17.12
CA ASP A 185 10.74 10.01 -17.79
C ASP A 185 10.18 8.57 -17.85
N GLU A 186 11.07 7.58 -17.69
CA GLU A 186 10.71 6.16 -17.67
C GLU A 186 10.34 5.65 -16.26
N VAL A 187 10.49 6.48 -15.21
CA VAL A 187 10.03 6.12 -13.85
C VAL A 187 8.51 5.97 -13.89
N PRO A 188 7.98 4.76 -13.64
CA PRO A 188 6.54 4.52 -13.73
C PRO A 188 5.79 5.21 -12.58
N VAL A 189 4.48 5.37 -12.77
CA VAL A 189 3.58 5.70 -11.66
C VAL A 189 3.53 4.49 -10.74
N THR A 190 3.73 4.71 -9.44
CA THR A 190 3.41 3.70 -8.44
C THR A 190 2.22 4.13 -7.61
N HIS A 191 1.36 3.17 -7.26
CA HIS A 191 0.26 3.35 -6.29
C HIS A 191 0.67 2.90 -4.89
N SER A 192 1.82 2.25 -4.77
CA SER A 192 2.37 1.77 -3.49
C SER A 192 3.23 2.85 -2.86
N ILE A 193 2.60 3.76 -2.11
CA ILE A 193 3.24 4.92 -1.49
C ILE A 193 2.84 4.98 -0.02
N MET A 194 3.83 4.81 0.87
CA MET A 194 3.63 4.93 2.31
C MET A 194 3.89 6.35 2.78
N ILE A 195 3.00 6.88 3.61
CA ILE A 195 3.21 8.15 4.31
C ILE A 195 3.96 7.87 5.61
N THR A 196 5.14 8.44 5.74
CA THR A 196 6.00 8.35 6.94
C THR A 196 5.99 9.65 7.72
N ASP A 197 6.60 9.67 8.90
CA ASP A 197 6.75 10.91 9.68
C ASP A 197 7.64 11.96 8.99
N GLU A 198 8.51 11.54 8.08
CA GLU A 198 9.49 12.41 7.42
C GLU A 198 9.14 12.74 5.97
N GLY A 199 8.28 11.95 5.32
CA GLY A 199 7.96 12.11 3.90
C GLY A 199 7.17 10.95 3.33
N LEU A 200 7.56 10.49 2.14
CA LEU A 200 6.95 9.39 1.42
C LEU A 200 7.97 8.30 1.09
N LEU A 201 7.54 7.04 1.22
CA LEU A 201 8.27 5.87 0.77
C LEU A 201 7.54 5.27 -0.44
N PHE A 202 8.19 5.28 -1.60
CA PHE A 202 7.68 4.75 -2.86
C PHE A 202 8.18 3.32 -3.04
N ALA A 203 7.30 2.35 -3.29
CA ALA A 203 7.69 0.99 -3.61
C ALA A 203 7.49 0.71 -5.11
N TYR A 204 8.50 0.07 -5.70
CA TYR A 204 8.51 -0.41 -7.08
C TYR A 204 8.62 -1.92 -7.09
N GLN A 205 7.71 -2.57 -7.79
CA GLN A 205 7.64 -4.01 -7.86
C GLN A 205 8.80 -4.59 -8.69
N PRO A 206 9.10 -5.89 -8.56
CA PRO A 206 10.12 -6.54 -9.38
C PRO A 206 9.83 -6.32 -10.88
N SER A 207 10.84 -5.93 -11.64
CA SER A 207 10.80 -5.60 -13.08
C SER A 207 10.23 -4.22 -13.45
N GLU A 208 9.72 -3.41 -12.52
CA GLU A 208 9.23 -2.07 -12.85
C GLU A 208 10.36 -1.09 -13.16
N VAL A 209 11.40 -1.07 -12.33
CA VAL A 209 12.53 -0.13 -12.49
C VAL A 209 13.89 -0.81 -12.56
N ALA A 210 13.97 -2.08 -12.16
CA ALA A 210 15.19 -2.90 -12.18
C ALA A 210 14.87 -4.33 -12.58
N HIS A 211 15.91 -5.18 -12.80
CA HIS A 211 15.69 -6.61 -13.08
C HIS A 211 14.97 -7.30 -11.92
N THR A 212 14.14 -8.30 -12.23
CA THR A 212 13.37 -9.10 -11.26
C THR A 212 14.19 -9.57 -10.06
N THR A 213 15.47 -9.90 -10.28
CA THR A 213 16.39 -10.36 -9.24
C THR A 213 16.71 -9.29 -8.17
N ALA A 214 16.41 -8.04 -8.44
CA ALA A 214 16.56 -6.96 -7.45
C ALA A 214 15.46 -6.98 -6.37
N GLY A 215 14.36 -7.73 -6.62
CA GLY A 215 13.21 -7.74 -5.74
C GLY A 215 12.41 -6.43 -5.80
N VAL A 216 11.68 -6.14 -4.73
CA VAL A 216 11.01 -4.85 -4.54
C VAL A 216 12.06 -3.80 -4.18
N LEU A 217 12.00 -2.64 -4.83
CA LEU A 217 12.87 -1.50 -4.51
C LEU A 217 12.03 -0.38 -3.87
N THR A 218 12.59 0.24 -2.86
CA THR A 218 11.96 1.38 -2.19
C THR A 218 12.81 2.64 -2.30
N VAL A 219 12.14 3.77 -2.44
CA VAL A 219 12.75 5.10 -2.48
C VAL A 219 12.07 6.00 -1.47
N GLU A 220 12.83 6.55 -0.55
CA GLU A 220 12.35 7.53 0.41
C GLU A 220 12.65 8.94 -0.07
N LEU A 221 11.64 9.81 -0.03
CA LEU A 221 11.75 11.25 -0.24
C LEU A 221 11.18 11.98 0.97
N THR A 222 11.93 12.94 1.49
CA THR A 222 11.45 13.79 2.59
C THR A 222 10.38 14.77 2.11
N ASP A 223 9.57 15.30 3.04
CA ASP A 223 8.63 16.38 2.72
C ASP A 223 9.34 17.58 2.07
N ALA A 224 10.57 17.88 2.49
CA ALA A 224 11.37 18.94 1.89
C ALA A 224 11.76 18.63 0.43
N ASP A 225 12.13 17.37 0.12
CA ASP A 225 12.41 16.94 -1.25
C ASP A 225 11.16 17.10 -2.13
N ILE A 226 10.00 16.70 -1.63
CA ILE A 226 8.73 16.75 -2.36
C ILE A 226 8.28 18.21 -2.54
N ALA A 227 8.32 19.03 -1.50
CA ALA A 227 7.99 20.44 -1.55
C ALA A 227 8.88 21.21 -2.56
N ALA A 228 10.14 20.81 -2.70
CA ALA A 228 11.05 21.42 -3.68
C ALA A 228 10.63 21.16 -5.13
N THR A 229 9.79 20.17 -5.41
CA THR A 229 9.21 19.95 -6.74
C THR A 229 8.06 20.90 -7.06
N GLY A 230 7.47 21.52 -6.04
CA GLY A 230 6.25 22.33 -6.12
C GLY A 230 4.97 21.53 -5.80
N ALA A 231 5.08 20.23 -5.51
CA ALA A 231 3.93 19.37 -5.16
C ALA A 231 3.33 19.77 -3.80
N PRO A 232 1.99 19.74 -3.67
CA PRO A 232 1.33 19.99 -2.40
C PRO A 232 1.51 18.81 -1.44
N LEU A 233 1.76 19.11 -0.17
CA LEU A 233 1.93 18.11 0.89
C LEU A 233 0.59 17.89 1.60
N VAL A 234 -0.36 17.22 0.95
CA VAL A 234 -1.73 17.05 1.46
C VAL A 234 -1.82 16.17 2.72
N TRP A 235 -0.78 15.42 3.03
CA TRP A 235 -0.68 14.57 4.22
C TRP A 235 0.03 15.27 5.39
N VAL A 236 0.56 16.48 5.18
CA VAL A 236 1.17 17.31 6.25
C VAL A 236 0.09 18.21 6.79
N MET A 237 -0.27 18.01 8.05
CA MET A 237 -1.26 18.85 8.72
C MET A 237 -0.57 20.12 9.25
N GLU A 238 -1.11 21.30 8.91
CA GLU A 238 -0.69 22.59 9.45
C GLU A 238 -1.10 22.79 10.93
#